data_0ff9e60f28b3f73b326048c7b94e355d
#
_entry.id   0ff9e60f28b3f73b326048c7b94e355d
#
_cell.length_a   1.000
_cell.length_b   1.000
_cell.length_c   1.000
_cell.angle_alpha   90.00
_cell.angle_beta   90.00
_cell.angle_gamma   90.00
#
_symmetry.space_group_name_H-M   'P 1'
#
loop_
_entity.id
_entity.type
_entity.pdbx_description
1 polymer ?
#
loop_
_entity_poly.entity_id
_entity_poly.type
_entity_poly.pdbx_seq_one_letter_code
_entity_poly.pdbx_strand_id
1 'polypeptide(L)'
;MRRLWGWGLLWACVVAAPASAFEQAWVSWVMDGDTVLLVPEDAGEPVKWRIQGIDAPESCQPGGEAARDALIALVLRRTVRVEPQGHDSYGRQLGRLWVAELDVGAEMVRTGKAWAYSYRTGRGPYAALQREAQRDRRGLFAARETAMSPAVFRQFHGSCHADSPSQAPVQRTPQTGQPGSR
;
A
#
# COMPACT_ATOMS: atom_id res chain seq x y z
N MET A 1 37.45 -49.58 -38.91
CA MET A 1 36.86 -48.20 -38.96
C MET A 1 35.60 -48.21 -38.13
N ARG A 2 35.67 -47.66 -36.87
CA ARG A 2 34.56 -47.64 -35.93
C ARG A 2 34.18 -46.16 -35.73
N ARG A 3 32.99 -45.79 -36.22
CA ARG A 3 32.44 -44.42 -36.02
C ARG A 3 31.75 -44.36 -34.65
N LEU A 4 32.30 -43.53 -33.74
CA LEU A 4 31.67 -43.21 -32.46
C LEU A 4 30.70 -42.04 -32.70
N TRP A 5 29.43 -42.28 -32.49
CA TRP A 5 28.40 -41.25 -32.49
C TRP A 5 28.30 -40.69 -31.07
N GLY A 6 28.74 -39.42 -30.89
CA GLY A 6 28.57 -38.71 -29.66
C GLY A 6 27.13 -38.14 -29.57
N TRP A 7 26.39 -38.56 -28.57
CA TRP A 7 25.10 -37.98 -28.23
C TRP A 7 25.35 -36.78 -27.34
N GLY A 8 25.20 -35.58 -27.91
CA GLY A 8 25.19 -34.35 -27.15
C GLY A 8 23.84 -34.17 -26.44
N LEU A 9 23.85 -34.28 -25.11
CA LEU A 9 22.73 -33.94 -24.27
C LEU A 9 22.59 -32.42 -24.24
N LEU A 10 21.59 -31.85 -24.96
CA LEU A 10 21.16 -30.48 -24.84
C LEU A 10 20.40 -30.32 -23.51
N TRP A 11 21.05 -29.70 -22.54
CA TRP A 11 20.38 -29.21 -21.33
C TRP A 11 19.57 -27.99 -21.70
N ALA A 12 18.24 -28.13 -21.78
CA ALA A 12 17.33 -27.03 -21.87
C ALA A 12 17.26 -26.37 -20.48
N CYS A 13 17.89 -25.17 -20.28
CA CYS A 13 17.66 -24.32 -19.15
C CYS A 13 16.22 -23.80 -19.23
N VAL A 14 15.33 -24.39 -18.44
CA VAL A 14 14.01 -23.80 -18.17
C VAL A 14 14.24 -22.58 -17.29
N VAL A 15 14.24 -21.40 -17.91
CA VAL A 15 14.19 -20.14 -17.17
C VAL A 15 12.78 -20.05 -16.60
N ALA A 16 12.65 -20.32 -15.29
CA ALA A 16 11.42 -20.04 -14.57
C ALA A 16 11.17 -18.52 -14.64
N ALA A 17 10.14 -18.09 -15.36
CA ALA A 17 9.68 -16.72 -15.32
C ALA A 17 9.32 -16.38 -13.86
N PRO A 18 9.71 -15.20 -13.33
CA PRO A 18 9.27 -14.77 -12.01
C PRO A 18 7.74 -14.78 -12.01
N ALA A 19 7.14 -15.28 -10.92
CA ALA A 19 5.71 -15.21 -10.72
C ALA A 19 5.27 -13.77 -10.94
N SER A 20 4.48 -13.52 -11.97
CA SER A 20 4.09 -12.17 -12.36
C SER A 20 3.24 -11.56 -11.25
N ALA A 21 3.81 -10.57 -10.57
CA ALA A 21 3.00 -9.64 -9.83
C ALA A 21 1.99 -9.03 -10.83
N PHE A 22 0.71 -9.02 -10.48
CA PHE A 22 -0.35 -8.45 -11.31
C PHE A 22 0.00 -7.00 -11.70
N GLU A 23 -0.25 -6.62 -12.95
CA GLU A 23 0.01 -5.26 -13.44
C GLU A 23 -1.17 -4.31 -13.21
N GLN A 24 -2.39 -4.86 -13.15
CA GLN A 24 -3.63 -4.12 -12.97
C GLN A 24 -4.47 -4.70 -11.83
N ALA A 25 -5.14 -3.81 -11.11
CA ALA A 25 -6.01 -4.18 -10.00
C ALA A 25 -7.13 -3.15 -9.83
N TRP A 26 -8.23 -3.59 -9.23
CA TRP A 26 -9.33 -2.75 -8.81
C TRP A 26 -9.13 -2.28 -7.38
N VAL A 27 -9.27 -0.97 -7.11
CA VAL A 27 -9.22 -0.44 -5.74
C VAL A 27 -10.58 -0.62 -5.08
N SER A 28 -10.68 -1.60 -4.17
CA SER A 28 -11.91 -1.91 -3.46
C SER A 28 -12.10 -1.06 -2.19
N TRP A 29 -11.00 -0.67 -1.54
CA TRP A 29 -11.03 0.11 -0.30
C TRP A 29 -9.78 0.97 -0.15
N VAL A 30 -9.92 2.13 0.53
CA VAL A 30 -8.82 3.00 0.95
C VAL A 30 -8.77 2.97 2.48
N MET A 31 -7.67 2.47 3.03
CA MET A 31 -7.50 2.30 4.48
C MET A 31 -7.12 3.62 5.14
N ASP A 32 -6.10 4.28 4.61
CA ASP A 32 -5.55 5.55 5.06
C ASP A 32 -4.98 6.35 3.87
N GLY A 33 -4.17 7.37 4.11
CA GLY A 33 -3.65 8.25 3.05
C GLY A 33 -2.56 7.64 2.17
N ASP A 34 -2.13 6.40 2.40
CA ASP A 34 -1.08 5.74 1.63
C ASP A 34 -1.23 4.21 1.51
N THR A 35 -2.34 3.65 2.00
CA THR A 35 -2.62 2.22 1.99
C THR A 35 -4.00 1.93 1.42
N VAL A 36 -4.07 1.04 0.44
CA VAL A 36 -5.30 0.62 -0.24
C VAL A 36 -5.45 -0.90 -0.21
N LEU A 37 -6.67 -1.37 -0.44
CA LEU A 37 -6.97 -2.77 -0.70
C LEU A 37 -7.22 -2.94 -2.20
N LEU A 38 -6.40 -3.74 -2.83
CA LEU A 38 -6.45 -4.05 -4.25
C LEU A 38 -7.06 -5.43 -4.48
N VAL A 39 -7.89 -5.55 -5.49
CA VAL A 39 -8.38 -6.82 -6.02
C VAL A 39 -7.75 -7.00 -7.39
N PRO A 40 -6.83 -7.98 -7.57
CA PRO A 40 -6.21 -8.26 -8.85
C PRO A 40 -7.25 -8.61 -9.92
N GLU A 41 -6.99 -8.25 -11.19
CA GLU A 41 -7.93 -8.56 -12.29
C GLU A 41 -8.05 -10.06 -12.59
N ASP A 42 -7.04 -10.85 -12.26
CA ASP A 42 -7.01 -12.30 -12.41
C ASP A 42 -7.80 -13.07 -11.34
N ALA A 43 -8.70 -12.40 -10.62
CA ALA A 43 -9.53 -12.95 -9.54
C ALA A 43 -8.71 -13.48 -8.34
N GLY A 44 -7.54 -12.93 -8.10
CA GLY A 44 -6.72 -13.20 -6.93
C GLY A 44 -7.34 -12.70 -5.63
N GLU A 45 -6.77 -13.13 -4.50
CA GLU A 45 -7.18 -12.64 -3.18
C GLU A 45 -6.89 -11.14 -3.03
N PRO A 46 -7.73 -10.39 -2.29
CA PRO A 46 -7.48 -8.98 -2.01
C PRO A 46 -6.14 -8.75 -1.31
N VAL A 47 -5.37 -7.79 -1.80
CA VAL A 47 -4.01 -7.50 -1.34
C VAL A 47 -3.93 -6.12 -0.70
N LYS A 48 -3.36 -6.04 0.51
CA LYS A 48 -3.00 -4.76 1.12
C LYS A 48 -1.79 -4.18 0.40
N TRP A 49 -1.98 -3.01 -0.20
CA TRP A 49 -0.95 -2.31 -0.95
C TRP A 49 -0.56 -1.01 -0.28
N ARG A 50 0.71 -0.88 0.05
CA ARG A 50 1.31 0.35 0.59
C ARG A 50 1.98 1.12 -0.54
N ILE A 51 1.52 2.33 -0.80
CA ILE A 51 2.10 3.19 -1.84
C ILE A 51 3.51 3.58 -1.42
N GLN A 52 4.48 3.19 -2.22
CA GLN A 52 5.88 3.45 -1.94
C GLN A 52 6.27 4.90 -2.21
N GLY A 53 7.28 5.36 -1.47
CA GLY A 53 7.85 6.69 -1.65
C GLY A 53 7.11 7.81 -0.95
N ILE A 54 6.00 7.49 -0.26
CA ILE A 54 5.23 8.45 0.53
C ILE A 54 4.97 7.95 1.95
N ASP A 55 4.69 8.88 2.86
CA ASP A 55 4.23 8.64 4.23
C ASP A 55 3.12 9.64 4.55
N ALA A 56 1.89 9.18 4.59
CA ALA A 56 0.73 10.01 4.87
C ALA A 56 0.49 10.12 6.39
N PRO A 57 -0.18 11.17 6.87
CA PRO A 57 -0.57 11.25 8.27
C PRO A 57 -1.40 10.04 8.68
N GLU A 58 -1.16 9.57 9.89
CA GLU A 58 -1.96 8.51 10.52
C GLU A 58 -3.45 8.93 10.58
N SER A 59 -4.37 7.99 10.62
CA SER A 59 -5.81 8.28 10.61
C SER A 59 -6.25 9.18 11.78
N CYS A 60 -5.62 9.07 12.94
CA CYS A 60 -5.86 9.91 14.12
C CYS A 60 -4.95 11.15 14.19
N GLN A 61 -4.03 11.32 13.25
CA GLN A 61 -3.16 12.49 13.18
C GLN A 61 -3.87 13.65 12.45
N PRO A 62 -3.67 14.92 12.86
CA PRO A 62 -4.16 16.05 12.09
C PRO A 62 -3.75 15.96 10.62
N GLY A 63 -4.73 16.02 9.73
CA GLY A 63 -4.55 15.85 8.29
C GLY A 63 -4.72 14.42 7.77
N GLY A 64 -4.86 13.39 8.64
CA GLY A 64 -5.02 11.99 8.25
C GLY A 64 -6.30 11.76 7.45
N GLU A 65 -7.43 12.27 7.94
CA GLU A 65 -8.71 12.20 7.21
C GLU A 65 -8.62 12.87 5.84
N ALA A 66 -8.07 14.08 5.78
CA ALA A 66 -7.90 14.83 4.53
C ALA A 66 -6.93 14.15 3.55
N ALA A 67 -5.94 13.39 4.03
CA ALA A 67 -5.06 12.59 3.20
C ALA A 67 -5.80 11.36 2.64
N ARG A 68 -6.55 10.66 3.49
CA ARG A 68 -7.38 9.52 3.10
C ARG A 68 -8.43 9.93 2.06
N ASP A 69 -9.15 11.04 2.27
CA ASP A 69 -10.17 11.54 1.35
C ASP A 69 -9.57 11.92 -0.01
N ALA A 70 -8.38 12.53 -0.02
CA ALA A 70 -7.65 12.82 -1.25
C ALA A 70 -7.30 11.53 -2.01
N LEU A 71 -6.82 10.49 -1.32
CA LEU A 71 -6.54 9.21 -1.95
C LEU A 71 -7.82 8.54 -2.46
N ILE A 72 -8.93 8.58 -1.69
CA ILE A 72 -10.25 8.10 -2.13
C ILE A 72 -10.65 8.76 -3.46
N ALA A 73 -10.56 10.08 -3.54
CA ALA A 73 -10.93 10.82 -4.76
C ALA A 73 -10.08 10.42 -5.97
N LEU A 74 -8.82 10.04 -5.76
CA LEU A 74 -7.92 9.63 -6.82
C LEU A 74 -8.17 8.21 -7.31
N VAL A 75 -8.41 7.24 -6.39
CA VAL A 75 -8.27 5.83 -6.74
C VAL A 75 -9.47 4.95 -6.43
N LEU A 76 -10.38 5.33 -5.50
CA LEU A 76 -11.44 4.43 -5.07
C LEU A 76 -12.37 4.06 -6.24
N ARG A 77 -12.65 2.76 -6.37
CA ARG A 77 -13.47 2.17 -7.43
C ARG A 77 -12.90 2.45 -8.84
N ARG A 78 -11.59 2.44 -8.97
CA ARG A 78 -10.89 2.55 -10.26
C ARG A 78 -9.97 1.36 -10.46
N THR A 79 -9.78 0.99 -11.72
CA THR A 79 -8.65 0.14 -12.12
C THR A 79 -7.40 0.98 -12.12
N VAL A 80 -6.36 0.44 -11.50
CA VAL A 80 -5.05 1.07 -11.33
C VAL A 80 -3.97 0.17 -11.90
N ARG A 81 -2.92 0.75 -12.46
CA ARG A 81 -1.68 0.05 -12.77
C ARG A 81 -0.78 0.05 -11.55
N VAL A 82 -0.15 -1.07 -11.27
CA VAL A 82 0.75 -1.24 -10.13
C VAL A 82 2.14 -1.66 -10.57
N GLU A 83 3.14 -1.15 -9.87
CA GLU A 83 4.55 -1.52 -10.03
C GLU A 83 5.07 -2.07 -8.70
N PRO A 84 5.06 -3.39 -8.49
CA PRO A 84 5.51 -4.01 -7.24
C PRO A 84 6.99 -3.77 -7.00
N GLN A 85 7.37 -3.52 -5.73
CA GLN A 85 8.77 -3.33 -5.33
C GLN A 85 9.14 -4.12 -4.06
N GLY A 86 8.34 -5.13 -3.69
CA GLY A 86 8.59 -6.00 -2.56
C GLY A 86 7.50 -5.94 -1.49
N HIS A 87 7.86 -6.31 -0.27
CA HIS A 87 6.97 -6.33 0.89
C HIS A 87 7.60 -5.58 2.06
N ASP A 88 6.77 -5.02 2.92
CA ASP A 88 7.22 -4.47 4.18
C ASP A 88 7.24 -5.51 5.31
N SER A 89 7.73 -5.10 6.49
CA SER A 89 7.80 -5.97 7.68
C SER A 89 6.42 -6.39 8.22
N TYR A 90 5.34 -5.77 7.75
CA TYR A 90 3.96 -6.08 8.14
C TYR A 90 3.25 -6.98 7.11
N GLY A 91 3.97 -7.45 6.09
CA GLY A 91 3.43 -8.30 5.03
C GLY A 91 2.59 -7.55 3.98
N ARG A 92 2.56 -6.20 4.00
CA ARG A 92 1.90 -5.42 2.95
C ARG A 92 2.77 -5.40 1.70
N GLN A 93 2.17 -5.53 0.55
CA GLN A 93 2.88 -5.36 -0.70
C GLN A 93 3.22 -3.87 -0.91
N LEU A 94 4.48 -3.59 -1.23
CA LEU A 94 4.99 -2.26 -1.52
C LEU A 94 5.07 -2.04 -3.02
N GLY A 95 4.72 -0.85 -3.48
CA GLY A 95 4.93 -0.48 -4.88
C GLY A 95 4.33 0.87 -5.24
N ARG A 96 4.52 1.25 -6.50
CA ARG A 96 3.92 2.47 -7.05
C ARG A 96 2.53 2.16 -7.58
N LEU A 97 1.69 3.17 -7.62
CA LEU A 97 0.29 3.10 -8.04
C LEU A 97 0.00 4.21 -9.05
N TRP A 98 -0.67 3.85 -10.15
CA TRP A 98 -0.97 4.76 -11.23
C TRP A 98 -2.45 4.71 -11.61
N VAL A 99 -3.04 5.87 -11.83
CA VAL A 99 -4.35 6.02 -12.47
C VAL A 99 -4.11 6.66 -13.82
N ALA A 100 -4.28 5.90 -14.90
CA ALA A 100 -3.78 6.27 -16.22
C ALA A 100 -2.29 6.66 -16.14
N GLU A 101 -1.92 7.86 -16.59
CA GLU A 101 -0.53 8.35 -16.52
C GLU A 101 -0.18 9.08 -15.22
N LEU A 102 -1.14 9.20 -14.29
CA LEU A 102 -0.92 9.90 -13.02
C LEU A 102 -0.29 8.99 -11.98
N ASP A 103 0.94 9.30 -11.55
CA ASP A 103 1.56 8.70 -10.36
C ASP A 103 0.85 9.20 -9.10
N VAL A 104 0.12 8.30 -8.44
CA VAL A 104 -0.70 8.62 -7.26
C VAL A 104 0.16 9.09 -6.11
N GLY A 105 1.32 8.46 -5.88
CA GLY A 105 2.25 8.88 -4.82
C GLY A 105 2.80 10.29 -5.06
N ALA A 106 3.18 10.60 -6.30
CA ALA A 106 3.63 11.93 -6.69
C ALA A 106 2.54 12.98 -6.47
N GLU A 107 1.29 12.69 -6.83
CA GLU A 107 0.16 13.59 -6.65
C GLU A 107 -0.16 13.87 -5.19
N MET A 108 -0.13 12.84 -4.34
CA MET A 108 -0.33 12.99 -2.89
C MET A 108 0.72 13.91 -2.27
N VAL A 109 1.99 13.80 -2.68
CA VAL A 109 3.06 14.69 -2.20
C VAL A 109 2.92 16.08 -2.81
N ARG A 110 2.65 16.20 -4.11
CA ARG A 110 2.51 17.50 -4.81
C ARG A 110 1.41 18.37 -4.21
N THR A 111 0.31 17.75 -3.78
CA THR A 111 -0.83 18.41 -3.14
C THR A 111 -0.67 18.61 -1.63
N GLY A 112 0.46 18.18 -1.07
CA GLY A 112 0.73 18.26 0.37
C GLY A 112 -0.18 17.36 1.21
N LYS A 113 -0.57 16.21 0.71
CA LYS A 113 -1.39 15.22 1.42
C LYS A 113 -0.54 14.10 2.04
N ALA A 114 0.74 14.00 1.63
CA ALA A 114 1.71 13.07 2.20
C ALA A 114 3.12 13.70 2.17
N TRP A 115 4.01 13.17 3.00
CA TRP A 115 5.45 13.44 2.92
C TRP A 115 6.09 12.51 1.88
N ALA A 116 7.13 13.00 1.21
CA ALA A 116 8.05 12.15 0.47
C ALA A 116 8.89 11.35 1.46
N TYR A 117 8.90 10.02 1.31
CA TYR A 117 9.56 9.13 2.25
C TYR A 117 10.35 8.02 1.55
N SER A 118 11.49 7.66 2.15
CA SER A 118 12.22 6.45 1.85
C SER A 118 12.80 5.88 3.15
N TYR A 119 12.55 4.62 3.39
CA TYR A 119 13.00 3.92 4.60
C TYR A 119 14.52 4.00 4.81
N ARG A 120 15.32 3.97 3.73
CA ARG A 120 16.79 3.96 3.83
C ARG A 120 17.40 5.34 3.95
N THR A 121 16.85 6.33 3.28
CA THR A 121 17.50 7.65 3.11
C THR A 121 16.71 8.77 3.78
N GLY A 122 15.50 8.51 4.28
CA GLY A 122 14.57 9.53 4.75
C GLY A 122 14.08 10.48 3.65
N ARG A 123 14.60 10.33 2.41
CA ARG A 123 14.23 11.14 1.24
C ARG A 123 13.64 10.21 0.19
N GLY A 124 12.36 10.39 -0.10
CA GLY A 124 11.68 9.61 -1.14
C GLY A 124 11.95 10.13 -2.55
N PRO A 125 11.49 9.42 -3.57
CA PRO A 125 11.62 9.83 -4.97
C PRO A 125 10.93 11.17 -5.24
N TYR A 126 9.99 11.59 -4.39
CA TYR A 126 9.18 12.80 -4.54
C TYR A 126 9.68 13.99 -3.71
N ALA A 127 10.94 13.97 -3.26
CA ALA A 127 11.50 15.05 -2.42
C ALA A 127 11.46 16.44 -3.07
N ALA A 128 11.55 16.52 -4.39
CA ALA A 128 11.42 17.79 -5.12
C ALA A 128 9.96 18.31 -5.02
N LEU A 129 8.98 17.44 -5.24
CA LEU A 129 7.55 17.79 -5.14
C LEU A 129 7.17 18.24 -3.72
N GLN A 130 7.74 17.61 -2.69
CA GLN A 130 7.54 18.06 -1.32
C GLN A 130 8.08 19.47 -1.09
N ARG A 131 9.29 19.78 -1.58
CA ARG A 131 9.83 21.15 -1.47
C ARG A 131 8.93 22.19 -2.16
N GLU A 132 8.33 21.83 -3.29
CA GLU A 132 7.36 22.69 -3.97
C GLU A 132 6.09 22.87 -3.13
N ALA A 133 5.51 21.77 -2.61
CA ALA A 133 4.33 21.82 -1.76
C ALA A 133 4.57 22.66 -0.49
N GLN A 134 5.76 22.56 0.11
CA GLN A 134 6.18 23.36 1.26
C GLN A 134 6.32 24.84 0.91
N ARG A 135 7.00 25.17 -0.19
CA ARG A 135 7.17 26.55 -0.67
C ARG A 135 5.82 27.23 -0.94
N ASP A 136 4.92 26.48 -1.59
CA ASP A 136 3.62 26.96 -1.99
C ASP A 136 2.55 26.79 -0.89
N ARG A 137 2.93 26.29 0.29
CA ARG A 137 2.06 26.06 1.46
C ARG A 137 0.82 25.22 1.13
N ARG A 138 1.02 24.11 0.44
CA ARG A 138 -0.08 23.21 0.06
C ARG A 138 -0.40 22.22 1.17
N GLY A 139 -1.68 21.93 1.37
CA GLY A 139 -2.16 20.88 2.27
C GLY A 139 -1.55 20.94 3.67
N LEU A 140 -0.85 19.89 4.09
CA LEU A 140 -0.17 19.76 5.38
C LEU A 140 0.83 20.90 5.68
N PHE A 141 1.33 21.53 4.63
CA PHE A 141 2.31 22.61 4.73
C PHE A 141 1.69 24.01 4.72
N ALA A 142 0.34 24.12 4.78
CA ALA A 142 -0.36 25.39 4.77
C ALA A 142 -0.14 26.20 6.06
N ALA A 143 -0.03 25.52 7.20
CA ALA A 143 0.25 26.17 8.47
C ALA A 143 1.71 26.65 8.56
N ARG A 144 1.96 27.73 9.31
CA ARG A 144 3.33 28.22 9.58
C ARG A 144 4.13 27.26 10.44
N GLU A 145 3.45 26.54 11.34
CA GLU A 145 4.05 25.46 12.12
C GLU A 145 4.24 24.26 11.21
N THR A 146 5.45 23.73 11.19
CA THR A 146 5.76 22.54 10.38
C THR A 146 4.91 21.39 10.88
N ALA A 147 4.05 20.84 10.02
CA ALA A 147 3.25 19.69 10.35
C ALA A 147 4.18 18.54 10.80
N MET A 148 3.82 17.88 11.90
CA MET A 148 4.57 16.74 12.42
C MET A 148 4.55 15.61 11.38
N SER A 149 5.71 15.06 11.05
CA SER A 149 5.77 13.90 10.13
C SER A 149 5.14 12.67 10.77
N PRO A 150 4.56 11.74 9.98
CA PRO A 150 3.95 10.52 10.53
C PRO A 150 4.95 9.68 11.32
N ALA A 151 6.19 9.61 10.88
CA ALA A 151 7.25 8.89 11.59
C ALA A 151 7.48 9.46 13.00
N VAL A 152 7.50 10.78 13.15
CA VAL A 152 7.61 11.44 14.46
C VAL A 152 6.32 11.25 15.27
N PHE A 153 5.16 11.38 14.64
CA PHE A 153 3.87 11.16 15.30
C PHE A 153 3.79 9.76 15.93
N ARG A 154 4.17 8.71 15.18
CA ARG A 154 4.20 7.33 15.69
C ARG A 154 5.10 7.13 16.90
N GLN A 155 6.21 7.88 17.00
CA GLN A 155 7.09 7.80 18.17
C GLN A 155 6.43 8.28 19.46
N PHE A 156 5.55 9.28 19.39
CA PHE A 156 4.89 9.87 20.56
C PHE A 156 3.50 9.29 20.85
N HIS A 157 2.78 8.85 19.83
CA HIS A 157 1.37 8.48 19.93
C HIS A 157 1.10 7.01 19.55
N GLY A 158 2.11 6.28 19.04
CA GLY A 158 1.90 4.95 18.48
C GLY A 158 1.17 4.98 17.14
N SER A 159 0.76 3.80 16.67
CA SER A 159 -0.08 3.66 15.48
C SER A 159 -1.55 3.79 15.85
N CYS A 160 -2.32 4.56 15.08
CA CYS A 160 -3.77 4.72 15.28
C CYS A 160 -4.57 3.41 15.16
N HIS A 161 -3.96 2.35 14.63
CA HIS A 161 -4.59 1.03 14.51
C HIS A 161 -4.46 0.17 15.78
N ALA A 162 -3.72 0.62 16.79
CA ALA A 162 -3.53 -0.15 18.04
C ALA A 162 -4.84 -0.32 18.83
N ASP A 163 -5.82 0.58 18.62
CA ASP A 163 -7.11 0.58 19.31
C ASP A 163 -8.29 0.09 18.44
N SER A 164 -8.04 -0.39 17.23
CA SER A 164 -9.07 -1.12 16.51
C SER A 164 -9.34 -2.40 17.27
N PRO A 165 -10.59 -2.67 17.75
CA PRO A 165 -10.90 -3.91 18.44
C PRO A 165 -10.56 -5.07 17.51
N SER A 166 -9.40 -5.66 17.72
CA SER A 166 -9.01 -6.92 17.14
C SER A 166 -10.13 -7.88 17.44
N GLN A 167 -10.90 -8.23 16.42
CA GLN A 167 -11.79 -9.38 16.33
C GLN A 167 -12.13 -9.98 17.69
N ALA A 168 -13.18 -9.48 18.35
CA ALA A 168 -13.78 -10.19 19.47
C ALA A 168 -14.09 -11.61 18.95
N PRO A 169 -13.65 -12.67 19.66
CA PRO A 169 -13.97 -14.03 19.25
C PRO A 169 -15.49 -14.14 19.18
N VAL A 170 -15.98 -14.61 18.03
CA VAL A 170 -17.39 -14.92 17.83
C VAL A 170 -17.81 -15.83 18.99
N GLN A 171 -18.53 -15.28 19.95
CA GLN A 171 -19.14 -16.04 21.01
C GLN A 171 -20.14 -17.00 20.37
N ARG A 172 -19.75 -18.27 20.28
CA ARG A 172 -20.68 -19.34 19.94
C ARG A 172 -21.74 -19.35 21.02
N THR A 173 -22.94 -18.95 20.69
CA THR A 173 -24.12 -19.16 21.52
C THR A 173 -24.21 -20.65 21.87
N PRO A 174 -24.36 -21.03 23.15
CA PRO A 174 -24.61 -22.42 23.50
C PRO A 174 -25.91 -22.85 22.86
N GLN A 175 -25.88 -23.90 22.06
CA GLN A 175 -27.10 -24.57 21.63
C GLN A 175 -27.78 -25.16 22.88
N THR A 176 -28.86 -24.54 23.32
CA THR A 176 -29.78 -25.12 24.30
C THR A 176 -30.35 -26.38 23.71
N GLY A 177 -29.97 -27.51 24.33
CA GLY A 177 -30.51 -28.82 23.97
C GLY A 177 -32.05 -28.84 24.08
N GLN A 178 -32.69 -29.36 23.09
CA GLN A 178 -34.11 -29.74 23.15
C GLN A 178 -34.26 -30.91 24.13
N PRO A 179 -35.20 -30.86 25.07
CA PRO A 179 -35.58 -32.04 25.85
C PRO A 179 -36.40 -32.98 24.97
N GLY A 180 -35.98 -34.24 24.93
CA GLY A 180 -36.68 -35.32 24.26
C GLY A 180 -38.07 -35.52 24.85
N SER A 181 -39.07 -35.62 23.98
CA SER A 181 -40.43 -36.10 24.30
C SER A 181 -40.44 -37.62 24.30
N ARG A 182 -40.96 -38.14 25.35
CA ARG A 182 -41.43 -39.52 25.46
C ARG A 182 -42.73 -39.69 24.65
#